data_69788cd49a0ab784ddf6f8266370655f
#
_entry.id   69788cd49a0ab784ddf6f8266370655f
#
_cell.length_a   1.000
_cell.length_b   1.000
_cell.length_c   1.000
_cell.angle_alpha   90.00
_cell.angle_beta   90.00
_cell.angle_gamma   90.00
#
_symmetry.space_group_name_H-M   'P 1'
#
loop_
_entity.id
_entity.type
_entity.pdbx_description
1 polymer ?
#
loop_
_entity_poly.entity_id
_entity_poly.type
_entity_poly.pdbx_seq_one_letter_code
_entity_poly.pdbx_strand_id
1 'polypeptide(L)'
;MKRMIRLIAVVSAVSLIGTFTSGSMRQVRASEAGASQNESNEKPESEMTEEEKAAKAEKEAREKALKEAYELPVQTNEIKNWPEGPGTYGDSAIVMDADSGAILYAKNIDKKEYPASITKVLTALLAFQYGNMEDTVTISDHALSCLGSGYASIGLKAGDKISMEQALYATLLASANEAACAVGETVAAEHDQDYDWFIRQMNTTCKNLGGTNSNFTNTNGVYDENHYTCARDMALIGKALFDYPEFFTICQTEQYAIPASDTVEEHIFQQKHHMLIKDNKDYYEYAIAGKTGYTTEAENTLITLADNGERRLVCVVMRTYGGHTYSDTRALLEYGFQNFRNVDIAENEKKDTYDALEHGACVVLPEEVDFDKLKCKVEIHEGSKREGTATYYYKDNPVGSCEVTVAKDYKQKEIAFSESDKKSIDYKRIVLICTVGVVILMGIGSIIAGIIRKRKRRKRRKRLRKRA
;
A
#
# COMPACT_ATOMS: atom_id res chain seq x y z
N MET A 1 -13.04 31.88 12.24
CA MET A 1 -11.75 31.26 11.91
C MET A 1 -10.78 31.12 13.08
N LYS A 2 -11.20 31.26 14.35
CA LYS A 2 -10.34 31.07 15.56
C LYS A 2 -10.87 29.98 16.53
N ARG A 3 -11.84 29.15 16.12
CA ARG A 3 -12.40 28.05 16.94
C ARG A 3 -12.20 26.65 16.35
N MET A 4 -11.53 26.52 15.20
CA MET A 4 -11.29 25.23 14.54
C MET A 4 -9.85 24.69 14.71
N ILE A 5 -8.96 25.43 15.38
CA ILE A 5 -7.54 25.07 15.56
C ILE A 5 -7.27 24.42 16.94
N ARG A 6 -8.29 24.26 17.81
CA ARG A 6 -8.09 23.68 19.17
C ARG A 6 -8.47 22.21 19.32
N LEU A 7 -8.89 21.53 18.25
CA LEU A 7 -9.29 20.11 18.32
C LEU A 7 -8.22 19.10 17.89
N ILE A 8 -7.06 19.54 17.44
CA ILE A 8 -5.98 18.66 16.92
C ILE A 8 -4.86 18.40 17.95
N ALA A 9 -4.90 18.98 19.13
CA ALA A 9 -3.77 18.96 20.07
C ALA A 9 -3.93 18.03 21.29
N VAL A 10 -4.88 17.09 21.33
CA VAL A 10 -5.14 16.25 22.53
C VAL A 10 -4.88 14.74 22.30
N VAL A 11 -4.48 14.30 21.12
CA VAL A 11 -4.33 12.85 20.81
C VAL A 11 -2.93 12.26 21.11
N SER A 12 -1.99 13.03 21.69
CA SER A 12 -0.59 12.57 21.81
C SER A 12 -0.11 12.19 23.22
N ALA A 13 -0.96 11.84 24.16
CA ALA A 13 -0.47 11.54 25.51
C ALA A 13 -1.29 10.48 26.25
N VAL A 14 -1.29 9.21 25.82
CA VAL A 14 -1.50 8.07 26.75
C VAL A 14 -0.82 6.82 26.18
N SER A 15 0.44 6.68 26.45
CA SER A 15 1.16 5.40 26.44
C SER A 15 2.21 5.48 27.52
N LEU A 16 1.89 4.98 28.73
CA LEU A 16 2.85 4.41 29.69
C LEU A 16 2.11 4.15 31.02
N ILE A 17 2.32 2.95 31.50
CA ILE A 17 2.32 2.42 32.86
C ILE A 17 1.36 1.24 33.03
N GLY A 18 1.91 0.06 32.95
CA GLY A 18 1.37 -1.17 33.51
C GLY A 18 2.50 -1.97 34.15
N THR A 19 2.69 -1.79 35.45
CA THR A 19 3.67 -2.49 36.28
C THR A 19 3.27 -3.95 36.50
N PHE A 20 4.25 -4.85 36.32
CA PHE A 20 4.20 -6.26 36.72
C PHE A 20 4.03 -6.42 38.22
N THR A 21 3.06 -7.24 38.67
CA THR A 21 3.12 -7.96 39.94
C THR A 21 2.82 -9.43 39.71
N SER A 22 3.79 -10.24 40.08
CA SER A 22 3.72 -11.72 40.11
C SER A 22 2.76 -12.21 41.20
N GLY A 23 1.92 -13.22 40.91
CA GLY A 23 1.06 -13.84 41.90
C GLY A 23 0.43 -15.16 41.43
N SER A 24 1.09 -16.27 41.79
CA SER A 24 0.64 -17.64 42.06
C SER A 24 -0.51 -18.28 41.26
N MET A 25 -0.15 -19.41 40.64
CA MET A 25 -1.04 -20.46 40.13
C MET A 25 -2.06 -20.94 41.18
N ARG A 26 -3.30 -21.05 40.75
CA ARG A 26 -4.28 -22.01 41.35
C ARG A 26 -5.09 -22.65 40.22
N GLN A 27 -4.95 -23.99 40.12
CA GLN A 27 -5.83 -24.86 39.33
C GLN A 27 -7.27 -24.72 39.80
N VAL A 28 -8.22 -24.57 38.88
CA VAL A 28 -9.63 -24.86 39.12
C VAL A 28 -10.19 -25.70 37.98
N ARG A 29 -10.83 -26.78 38.38
CA ARG A 29 -11.50 -27.81 37.58
C ARG A 29 -12.59 -27.25 36.68
N ALA A 30 -12.75 -27.90 35.53
CA ALA A 30 -13.92 -27.79 34.67
C ALA A 30 -15.23 -28.16 35.39
N SER A 31 -16.26 -27.33 35.19
CA SER A 31 -17.66 -27.73 35.29
C SER A 31 -18.43 -27.03 34.15
N GLU A 32 -19.08 -27.86 33.36
CA GLU A 32 -20.06 -27.49 32.36
C GLU A 32 -21.26 -26.79 33.01
N ALA A 33 -21.74 -25.71 32.45
CA ALA A 33 -23.12 -25.40 32.12
C ALA A 33 -23.35 -23.87 32.02
N GLY A 34 -24.09 -23.45 31.03
CA GLY A 34 -24.79 -22.17 31.02
C GLY A 34 -24.29 -21.16 29.99
N ALA A 35 -24.91 -21.18 28.82
CA ALA A 35 -24.93 -20.01 27.94
C ALA A 35 -25.52 -18.81 28.71
N SER A 36 -24.66 -17.86 29.07
CA SER A 36 -25.05 -16.58 29.66
C SER A 36 -24.79 -15.52 28.59
N GLN A 37 -25.87 -14.89 28.15
CA GLN A 37 -25.87 -13.66 27.38
C GLN A 37 -25.06 -12.62 28.16
N ASN A 38 -23.90 -12.23 27.66
CA ASN A 38 -23.19 -11.04 28.15
C ASN A 38 -23.89 -9.80 27.60
N GLU A 39 -24.89 -9.30 28.31
CA GLU A 39 -25.31 -7.92 28.22
C GLU A 39 -24.12 -7.06 28.71
N SER A 40 -23.48 -6.36 27.79
CA SER A 40 -22.46 -5.37 28.10
C SER A 40 -23.12 -4.25 28.91
N ASN A 41 -22.81 -4.16 30.20
CA ASN A 41 -23.16 -3.02 31.07
C ASN A 41 -22.33 -1.79 30.62
N GLU A 42 -22.70 -1.20 29.50
CA GLU A 42 -22.14 0.09 29.07
C GLU A 42 -22.73 1.18 30.00
N LYS A 43 -21.86 1.98 30.61
CA LYS A 43 -22.27 3.15 31.36
C LYS A 43 -23.15 4.06 30.50
N PRO A 44 -24.26 4.61 31.02
CA PRO A 44 -25.03 5.61 30.29
C PRO A 44 -24.16 6.80 29.91
N GLU A 45 -24.35 7.33 28.70
CA GLU A 45 -23.56 8.44 28.16
C GLU A 45 -23.54 9.70 29.07
N SER A 46 -24.58 9.87 29.88
CA SER A 46 -24.70 10.92 30.91
C SER A 46 -23.72 10.78 32.09
N GLU A 47 -23.16 9.58 32.30
CA GLU A 47 -22.23 9.27 33.40
C GLU A 47 -20.78 9.12 32.90
N MET A 48 -20.55 9.26 31.60
CA MET A 48 -19.23 9.17 30.97
C MET A 48 -18.47 10.49 31.12
N THR A 49 -17.15 10.39 31.39
CA THR A 49 -16.25 11.53 31.31
C THR A 49 -16.06 11.95 29.83
N GLU A 50 -15.56 13.16 29.60
CA GLU A 50 -15.26 13.62 28.21
C GLU A 50 -14.23 12.75 27.52
N GLU A 51 -13.28 12.14 28.26
CA GLU A 51 -12.32 11.17 27.73
C GLU A 51 -13.00 9.84 27.34
N GLU A 52 -13.93 9.32 28.18
CA GLU A 52 -14.70 8.12 27.88
C GLU A 52 -15.63 8.32 26.66
N LYS A 53 -16.25 9.49 26.51
CA LYS A 53 -17.05 9.85 25.33
C LYS A 53 -16.19 9.96 24.07
N ALA A 54 -15.01 10.58 24.17
CA ALA A 54 -14.07 10.68 23.04
C ALA A 54 -13.58 9.30 22.59
N ALA A 55 -13.23 8.42 23.54
CA ALA A 55 -12.79 7.05 23.24
C ALA A 55 -13.93 6.21 22.62
N LYS A 56 -15.18 6.38 23.08
CA LYS A 56 -16.35 5.72 22.49
C LYS A 56 -16.60 6.20 21.07
N ALA A 57 -16.58 7.52 20.85
CA ALA A 57 -16.78 8.11 19.53
C ALA A 57 -15.67 7.67 18.53
N GLU A 58 -14.42 7.57 19.00
CA GLU A 58 -13.31 7.05 18.20
C GLU A 58 -13.51 5.57 17.83
N LYS A 59 -13.94 4.74 18.79
CA LYS A 59 -14.26 3.33 18.56
C LYS A 59 -15.40 3.17 17.54
N GLU A 60 -16.49 3.91 17.71
CA GLU A 60 -17.64 3.88 16.79
C GLU A 60 -17.24 4.35 15.38
N ALA A 61 -16.42 5.41 15.26
CA ALA A 61 -15.90 5.89 13.98
C ALA A 61 -15.01 4.84 13.31
N ARG A 62 -14.19 4.13 14.08
CA ARG A 62 -13.33 3.05 13.60
C ARG A 62 -14.14 1.83 13.14
N GLU A 63 -15.12 1.39 13.91
CA GLU A 63 -16.01 0.28 13.52
C GLU A 63 -16.79 0.62 12.24
N LYS A 64 -17.26 1.87 12.13
CA LYS A 64 -17.89 2.35 10.90
C LYS A 64 -16.97 2.34 9.72
N ALA A 65 -15.72 2.83 9.86
CA ALA A 65 -14.72 2.83 8.80
C ALA A 65 -14.36 1.39 8.35
N LEU A 66 -14.25 0.44 9.30
CA LEU A 66 -14.02 -0.98 8.99
C LEU A 66 -15.18 -1.56 8.16
N LYS A 67 -16.41 -1.28 8.54
CA LYS A 67 -17.59 -1.75 7.82
C LYS A 67 -17.66 -1.13 6.41
N GLU A 68 -17.46 0.18 6.31
CA GLU A 68 -17.43 0.88 5.02
C GLU A 68 -16.33 0.33 4.11
N ALA A 69 -15.12 0.08 4.65
CA ALA A 69 -14.03 -0.52 3.89
C ALA A 69 -14.38 -1.94 3.42
N TYR A 70 -14.98 -2.78 4.28
CA TYR A 70 -15.37 -4.15 3.91
C TYR A 70 -16.46 -4.20 2.82
N GLU A 71 -17.35 -3.21 2.79
CA GLU A 71 -18.43 -3.07 1.81
C GLU A 71 -17.99 -2.45 0.48
N LEU A 72 -16.73 -1.96 0.38
CA LEU A 72 -16.21 -1.43 -0.89
C LEU A 72 -16.20 -2.51 -1.98
N PRO A 73 -16.58 -2.14 -3.22
CA PRO A 73 -16.67 -3.12 -4.31
C PRO A 73 -15.30 -3.71 -4.66
N VAL A 74 -15.28 -5.01 -4.88
CA VAL A 74 -14.14 -5.74 -5.43
C VAL A 74 -14.26 -5.69 -6.95
N GLN A 75 -13.34 -5.00 -7.62
CA GLN A 75 -13.39 -4.75 -9.06
C GLN A 75 -13.41 -6.05 -9.88
N THR A 76 -12.64 -7.06 -9.46
CA THR A 76 -12.60 -8.35 -10.14
C THR A 76 -13.91 -9.15 -10.01
N ASN A 77 -14.75 -8.90 -9.00
CA ASN A 77 -16.05 -9.55 -8.87
C ASN A 77 -17.07 -9.09 -9.93
N GLU A 78 -16.81 -7.96 -10.59
CA GLU A 78 -17.63 -7.48 -11.70
C GLU A 78 -17.31 -8.21 -13.03
N ILE A 79 -16.22 -8.97 -13.08
CA ILE A 79 -15.78 -9.69 -14.27
C ILE A 79 -16.57 -11.01 -14.37
N LYS A 80 -17.35 -11.15 -15.42
CA LYS A 80 -18.14 -12.38 -15.63
C LYS A 80 -17.22 -13.60 -15.73
N ASN A 81 -17.57 -14.70 -15.07
CA ASN A 81 -16.81 -15.96 -14.97
C ASN A 81 -15.46 -15.81 -14.25
N TRP A 82 -15.31 -14.77 -13.44
CA TRP A 82 -14.19 -14.62 -12.52
C TRP A 82 -14.61 -15.10 -11.13
N PRO A 83 -13.77 -15.81 -10.39
CA PRO A 83 -14.13 -16.25 -9.05
C PRO A 83 -14.46 -15.05 -8.15
N GLU A 84 -15.46 -15.21 -7.29
CA GLU A 84 -15.81 -14.17 -6.34
C GLU A 84 -14.70 -14.04 -5.28
N GLY A 85 -14.04 -12.90 -5.25
CA GLY A 85 -13.00 -12.58 -4.29
C GLY A 85 -13.57 -12.20 -2.92
N PRO A 86 -12.83 -12.44 -1.83
CA PRO A 86 -13.27 -12.12 -0.48
C PRO A 86 -13.38 -10.61 -0.26
N GLY A 87 -14.29 -10.20 0.64
CA GLY A 87 -14.26 -8.86 1.21
C GLY A 87 -13.01 -8.65 2.06
N THR A 88 -12.49 -7.43 2.11
CA THR A 88 -11.31 -7.05 2.90
C THR A 88 -11.58 -5.79 3.69
N TYR A 89 -10.91 -5.65 4.84
CA TYR A 89 -10.95 -4.43 5.67
C TYR A 89 -9.97 -3.36 5.20
N GLY A 90 -9.07 -3.69 4.26
CA GLY A 90 -8.24 -2.71 3.59
C GLY A 90 -9.05 -1.89 2.57
N ASP A 91 -8.79 -0.60 2.49
CA ASP A 91 -9.39 0.29 1.48
C ASP A 91 -8.97 -0.10 0.06
N SER A 92 -7.71 -0.51 -0.09
CA SER A 92 -7.13 -0.99 -1.34
C SER A 92 -6.46 -2.35 -1.13
N ALA A 93 -6.65 -3.27 -2.08
CA ALA A 93 -5.98 -4.56 -2.05
C ALA A 93 -5.80 -5.16 -3.46
N ILE A 94 -4.70 -5.87 -3.67
CA ILE A 94 -4.38 -6.58 -4.90
C ILE A 94 -3.77 -7.95 -4.61
N VAL A 95 -4.07 -8.93 -5.45
CA VAL A 95 -3.25 -10.14 -5.63
C VAL A 95 -2.79 -10.19 -7.07
N MET A 96 -1.48 -10.23 -7.25
CA MET A 96 -0.82 -10.33 -8.55
C MET A 96 -0.02 -11.63 -8.61
N ASP A 97 -0.15 -12.36 -9.70
CA ASP A 97 0.75 -13.46 -10.02
C ASP A 97 2.12 -12.90 -10.40
N ALA A 98 3.16 -13.34 -9.71
CA ALA A 98 4.49 -12.75 -9.87
C ALA A 98 5.17 -13.16 -11.19
N ASP A 99 4.82 -14.29 -11.76
CA ASP A 99 5.41 -14.77 -13.00
C ASP A 99 4.81 -14.08 -14.22
N SER A 100 3.49 -14.14 -14.33
CA SER A 100 2.77 -13.62 -15.48
C SER A 100 2.38 -12.14 -15.38
N GLY A 101 2.39 -11.54 -14.18
CA GLY A 101 1.83 -10.21 -13.92
C GLY A 101 0.30 -10.15 -13.95
N ALA A 102 -0.38 -11.31 -13.95
CA ALA A 102 -1.84 -11.38 -13.94
C ALA A 102 -2.42 -10.78 -12.64
N ILE A 103 -3.46 -9.96 -12.78
CA ILE A 103 -4.20 -9.43 -11.63
C ILE A 103 -5.34 -10.39 -11.29
N LEU A 104 -5.18 -11.12 -10.17
CA LEU A 104 -6.14 -12.13 -9.74
C LEU A 104 -7.26 -11.53 -8.88
N TYR A 105 -6.92 -10.53 -8.07
CA TYR A 105 -7.84 -9.78 -7.23
C TYR A 105 -7.54 -8.28 -7.30
N ALA A 106 -8.58 -7.49 -7.41
CA ALA A 106 -8.48 -6.03 -7.47
C ALA A 106 -9.57 -5.35 -6.64
N LYS A 107 -9.15 -4.49 -5.71
CA LYS A 107 -10.00 -3.59 -4.94
C LYS A 107 -9.30 -2.25 -4.82
N ASN A 108 -9.82 -1.20 -5.47
CA ASN A 108 -9.25 0.15 -5.48
C ASN A 108 -7.75 0.20 -5.81
N ILE A 109 -7.25 -0.71 -6.66
CA ILE A 109 -5.82 -0.96 -6.84
C ILE A 109 -5.03 0.24 -7.36
N ASP A 110 -5.70 1.22 -7.97
CA ASP A 110 -5.11 2.45 -8.51
C ASP A 110 -5.35 3.68 -7.61
N LYS A 111 -6.01 3.49 -6.46
CA LYS A 111 -6.25 4.56 -5.50
C LYS A 111 -4.94 4.98 -4.85
N LYS A 112 -4.67 6.29 -4.83
CA LYS A 112 -3.51 6.84 -4.12
C LYS A 112 -3.69 6.70 -2.62
N GLU A 113 -2.71 6.07 -1.98
CA GLU A 113 -2.65 5.82 -0.54
C GLU A 113 -1.24 6.13 -0.04
N TYR A 114 -1.11 6.40 1.25
CA TYR A 114 0.19 6.53 1.89
C TYR A 114 0.77 5.15 2.17
N PRO A 115 2.00 4.86 1.71
CA PRO A 115 2.59 3.51 1.85
C PRO A 115 3.07 3.20 3.27
N ALA A 116 3.42 4.20 4.07
CA ALA A 116 4.22 3.98 5.27
C ALA A 116 5.48 3.14 4.96
N SER A 117 5.92 2.30 5.89
CA SER A 117 7.19 1.55 5.76
C SER A 117 7.20 0.44 4.70
N ILE A 118 6.11 0.17 3.97
CA ILE A 118 6.22 -0.71 2.79
C ILE A 118 7.05 -0.05 1.66
N THR A 119 7.29 1.28 1.71
CA THR A 119 8.26 1.99 0.88
C THR A 119 9.63 1.32 0.87
N LYS A 120 10.04 0.74 2.00
CA LYS A 120 11.37 0.13 2.19
C LYS A 120 11.64 -1.07 1.27
N VAL A 121 10.60 -1.70 0.70
CA VAL A 121 10.83 -2.75 -0.31
C VAL A 121 11.39 -2.17 -1.61
N LEU A 122 10.99 -0.95 -1.99
CA LEU A 122 11.58 -0.25 -3.13
C LEU A 122 13.01 0.23 -2.82
N THR A 123 13.26 0.71 -1.60
CA THR A 123 14.61 1.05 -1.15
C THR A 123 15.54 -0.15 -1.23
N ALA A 124 15.09 -1.33 -0.76
CA ALA A 124 15.83 -2.57 -0.87
C ALA A 124 16.05 -2.99 -2.34
N LEU A 125 15.01 -2.91 -3.18
CA LEU A 125 15.14 -3.20 -4.62
C LEU A 125 16.24 -2.36 -5.27
N LEU A 126 16.30 -1.06 -5.00
CA LEU A 126 17.36 -0.20 -5.53
C LEU A 126 18.73 -0.53 -4.94
N ALA A 127 18.81 -0.90 -3.66
CA ALA A 127 20.06 -1.34 -3.06
C ALA A 127 20.59 -2.62 -3.72
N PHE A 128 19.71 -3.57 -4.09
CA PHE A 128 20.10 -4.76 -4.85
C PHE A 128 20.49 -4.44 -6.30
N GLN A 129 19.85 -3.45 -6.92
CA GLN A 129 20.13 -3.05 -8.32
C GLN A 129 21.42 -2.27 -8.48
N TYR A 130 21.76 -1.41 -7.53
CA TYR A 130 22.78 -0.37 -7.68
C TYR A 130 23.88 -0.45 -6.63
N GLY A 131 23.70 -1.15 -5.51
CA GLY A 131 24.67 -1.27 -4.42
C GLY A 131 25.36 -2.64 -4.42
N ASN A 132 26.34 -2.77 -3.51
CA ASN A 132 26.99 -4.03 -3.20
C ASN A 132 26.78 -4.37 -1.72
N MET A 133 26.49 -5.64 -1.39
CA MET A 133 26.21 -6.06 -0.02
C MET A 133 27.36 -5.83 0.96
N GLU A 134 28.60 -5.77 0.46
CA GLU A 134 29.81 -5.49 1.23
C GLU A 134 30.11 -3.99 1.41
N ASP A 135 29.37 -3.09 0.75
CA ASP A 135 29.59 -1.65 0.86
C ASP A 135 29.44 -1.20 2.31
N THR A 136 30.28 -0.24 2.71
CA THR A 136 30.22 0.33 4.06
C THR A 136 29.17 1.43 4.14
N VAL A 137 28.07 1.17 4.82
CA VAL A 137 27.04 2.15 5.14
C VAL A 137 27.47 2.92 6.41
N THR A 138 27.67 4.22 6.27
CA THR A 138 27.96 5.12 7.39
C THR A 138 26.70 5.89 7.76
N ILE A 139 26.32 5.84 9.04
CA ILE A 139 25.15 6.58 9.52
C ILE A 139 25.51 8.06 9.62
N SER A 140 24.89 8.87 8.79
CA SER A 140 25.10 10.33 8.75
C SER A 140 24.14 11.07 9.70
N ASP A 141 24.43 12.34 9.98
CA ASP A 141 23.47 13.21 10.66
C ASP A 141 22.17 13.38 9.86
N HIS A 142 22.24 13.34 8.53
CA HIS A 142 21.04 13.39 7.68
C HIS A 142 20.23 12.10 7.85
N ALA A 143 20.85 10.91 7.86
CA ALA A 143 20.15 9.65 8.12
C ALA A 143 19.42 9.67 9.47
N LEU A 144 20.02 10.25 10.51
CA LEU A 144 19.36 10.43 11.80
C LEU A 144 18.24 11.48 11.74
N SER A 145 18.34 12.50 10.91
CA SER A 145 17.27 13.49 10.72
C SER A 145 16.01 12.90 10.06
N CYS A 146 16.15 11.74 9.38
CA CYS A 146 15.01 10.97 8.85
C CYS A 146 14.20 10.27 9.96
N LEU A 147 14.66 10.31 11.24
CA LEU A 147 13.92 9.79 12.38
C LEU A 147 12.92 10.84 12.88
N GLY A 148 11.64 10.55 12.75
CA GLY A 148 10.59 11.27 13.47
C GLY A 148 10.42 10.73 14.90
N SER A 149 9.84 11.54 15.79
CA SER A 149 9.51 11.08 17.14
C SER A 149 8.55 9.90 17.12
N GLY A 150 8.91 8.77 17.73
CA GLY A 150 8.10 7.56 17.80
C GLY A 150 8.18 6.64 16.58
N TYR A 151 9.01 6.95 15.59
CA TYR A 151 9.22 6.09 14.43
C TYR A 151 10.22 4.95 14.71
N ALA A 152 10.15 3.90 13.87
CA ALA A 152 10.98 2.71 14.03
C ALA A 152 12.48 3.03 13.82
N SER A 153 13.30 2.59 14.77
CA SER A 153 14.77 2.71 14.80
C SER A 153 15.36 1.50 15.51
N ILE A 154 16.61 1.16 15.24
CA ILE A 154 17.40 0.24 16.05
C ILE A 154 18.42 0.98 16.94
N GLY A 155 18.46 2.32 16.90
CA GLY A 155 19.30 3.15 17.75
C GLY A 155 20.72 3.34 17.23
N LEU A 156 20.95 3.28 15.91
CA LEU A 156 22.23 3.63 15.31
C LEU A 156 22.55 5.11 15.56
N LYS A 157 23.85 5.43 15.65
CA LYS A 157 24.37 6.76 15.97
C LYS A 157 25.16 7.33 14.80
N ALA A 158 25.30 8.64 14.74
CA ALA A 158 26.13 9.27 13.72
C ALA A 158 27.57 8.75 13.79
N GLY A 159 28.10 8.36 12.64
CA GLY A 159 29.45 7.78 12.51
C GLY A 159 29.49 6.25 12.65
N ASP A 160 28.40 5.57 13.07
CA ASP A 160 28.32 4.11 13.05
C ASP A 160 28.53 3.60 11.62
N LYS A 161 29.26 2.49 11.50
CA LYS A 161 29.58 1.85 10.22
C LYS A 161 29.14 0.39 10.25
N ILE A 162 28.31 0.02 9.30
CA ILE A 162 27.78 -1.34 9.11
C ILE A 162 27.89 -1.71 7.63
N SER A 163 27.76 -2.98 7.27
CA SER A 163 27.67 -3.37 5.86
C SER A 163 26.30 -3.04 5.27
N MET A 164 26.21 -2.93 3.94
CA MET A 164 24.94 -2.79 3.23
C MET A 164 23.98 -3.92 3.59
N GLU A 165 24.45 -5.15 3.67
CA GLU A 165 23.67 -6.29 4.12
C GLU A 165 23.06 -6.06 5.50
N GLN A 166 23.88 -5.64 6.50
CA GLN A 166 23.41 -5.32 7.85
C GLN A 166 22.39 -4.19 7.87
N ALA A 167 22.60 -3.15 7.06
CA ALA A 167 21.65 -2.05 6.91
C ALA A 167 20.33 -2.49 6.30
N LEU A 168 20.34 -3.43 5.34
CA LEU A 168 19.13 -4.03 4.75
C LEU A 168 18.40 -4.93 5.75
N TYR A 169 19.10 -5.71 6.59
CA TYR A 169 18.48 -6.43 7.71
C TYR A 169 17.76 -5.47 8.65
N ALA A 170 18.41 -4.38 9.07
CA ALA A 170 17.80 -3.37 9.93
C ALA A 170 16.59 -2.68 9.26
N THR A 171 16.69 -2.40 7.96
CA THR A 171 15.65 -1.77 7.15
C THR A 171 14.41 -2.66 7.00
N LEU A 172 14.60 -3.94 6.70
CA LEU A 172 13.49 -4.85 6.37
C LEU A 172 12.88 -5.50 7.61
N LEU A 173 13.68 -6.03 8.56
CA LEU A 173 13.17 -6.70 9.74
C LEU A 173 12.66 -5.69 10.79
N ALA A 174 13.55 -4.81 11.27
CA ALA A 174 13.25 -3.85 12.31
C ALA A 174 12.47 -2.63 11.80
N SER A 175 12.46 -2.43 10.49
CA SER A 175 11.90 -1.23 9.86
C SER A 175 12.66 0.06 10.22
N ALA A 176 13.97 -0.02 10.51
CA ALA A 176 14.79 1.10 10.93
C ALA A 176 14.81 2.22 9.86
N ASN A 177 14.40 3.42 10.25
CA ASN A 177 14.27 4.54 9.31
C ASN A 177 15.64 5.16 8.99
N GLU A 178 16.51 5.25 9.99
CA GLU A 178 17.90 5.71 9.83
C GLU A 178 18.70 4.79 8.92
N ALA A 179 18.51 3.47 9.04
CA ALA A 179 19.16 2.50 8.16
C ALA A 179 18.68 2.65 6.71
N ALA A 180 17.37 2.77 6.50
CA ALA A 180 16.80 2.96 5.14
C ALA A 180 17.29 4.26 4.49
N CYS A 181 17.47 5.34 5.27
CA CYS A 181 18.01 6.60 4.77
C CYS A 181 19.50 6.44 4.40
N ALA A 182 20.28 5.84 5.29
CA ALA A 182 21.70 5.60 5.07
C ALA A 182 21.99 4.66 3.90
N VAL A 183 21.12 3.66 3.64
CA VAL A 183 21.16 2.82 2.43
C VAL A 183 21.05 3.69 1.19
N GLY A 184 20.06 4.60 1.13
CA GLY A 184 19.88 5.48 -0.03
C GLY A 184 21.07 6.44 -0.23
N GLU A 185 21.62 6.99 0.86
CA GLU A 185 22.83 7.84 0.81
C GLU A 185 24.05 7.08 0.29
N THR A 186 24.27 5.86 0.79
CA THR A 186 25.44 5.03 0.40
C THR A 186 25.34 4.64 -1.06
N VAL A 187 24.19 4.13 -1.53
CA VAL A 187 24.00 3.78 -2.94
C VAL A 187 24.21 5.01 -3.83
N ALA A 188 23.69 6.18 -3.45
CA ALA A 188 23.90 7.40 -4.22
C ALA A 188 25.40 7.78 -4.29
N ALA A 189 26.11 7.70 -3.15
CA ALA A 189 27.53 8.05 -3.07
C ALA A 189 28.40 7.12 -3.93
N GLU A 190 28.13 5.82 -4.00
CA GLU A 190 28.83 4.86 -4.88
C GLU A 190 28.67 5.19 -6.37
N HIS A 191 27.67 5.98 -6.73
CA HIS A 191 27.43 6.49 -8.08
C HIS A 191 27.85 7.95 -8.26
N ASP A 192 28.66 8.53 -7.36
CA ASP A 192 29.04 9.95 -7.36
C ASP A 192 27.82 10.90 -7.38
N GLN A 193 26.73 10.52 -6.70
CA GLN A 193 25.46 11.23 -6.67
C GLN A 193 25.05 11.58 -5.23
N ASP A 194 23.98 12.36 -5.10
CA ASP A 194 23.37 12.77 -3.84
C ASP A 194 22.13 11.93 -3.49
N TYR A 195 21.62 12.07 -2.27
CA TYR A 195 20.41 11.40 -1.79
C TYR A 195 19.18 11.68 -2.69
N ASP A 196 19.07 12.90 -3.26
CA ASP A 196 17.97 13.25 -4.16
C ASP A 196 18.02 12.43 -5.46
N TRP A 197 19.23 12.05 -5.91
CA TRP A 197 19.36 11.12 -7.04
C TRP A 197 18.71 9.77 -6.72
N PHE A 198 18.95 9.22 -5.51
CA PHE A 198 18.33 7.95 -5.10
C PHE A 198 16.80 8.06 -5.11
N ILE A 199 16.25 9.17 -4.60
CA ILE A 199 14.80 9.42 -4.65
C ILE A 199 14.30 9.49 -6.10
N ARG A 200 15.05 10.15 -7.01
CA ARG A 200 14.71 10.13 -8.45
C ARG A 200 14.74 8.72 -9.03
N GLN A 201 15.71 7.87 -8.61
CA GLN A 201 15.75 6.47 -9.05
C GLN A 201 14.56 5.66 -8.52
N MET A 202 14.11 5.87 -7.29
CA MET A 202 12.89 5.23 -6.77
C MET A 202 11.70 5.50 -7.70
N ASN A 203 11.48 6.75 -8.07
CA ASN A 203 10.37 7.14 -8.96
C ASN A 203 10.57 6.60 -10.39
N THR A 204 11.80 6.63 -10.89
CA THR A 204 12.14 6.11 -12.23
C THR A 204 11.94 4.60 -12.30
N THR A 205 12.42 3.86 -11.29
CA THR A 205 12.27 2.41 -11.22
C THR A 205 10.80 2.01 -11.14
N CYS A 206 10.02 2.65 -10.27
CA CYS A 206 8.58 2.40 -10.20
C CYS A 206 7.89 2.63 -11.55
N LYS A 207 8.22 3.72 -12.25
CA LYS A 207 7.68 4.01 -13.58
C LYS A 207 8.11 2.97 -14.63
N ASN A 208 9.37 2.55 -14.61
CA ASN A 208 9.89 1.54 -15.54
C ASN A 208 9.25 0.17 -15.34
N LEU A 209 8.84 -0.15 -14.10
CA LEU A 209 8.05 -1.35 -13.78
C LEU A 209 6.58 -1.23 -14.22
N GLY A 210 6.16 -0.11 -14.78
CA GLY A 210 4.78 0.13 -15.20
C GLY A 210 3.91 0.87 -14.17
N GLY A 211 4.50 1.34 -13.07
CA GLY A 211 3.78 2.13 -12.06
C GLY A 211 3.36 3.52 -12.59
N THR A 212 2.16 3.94 -12.23
CA THR A 212 1.56 5.18 -12.76
C THR A 212 0.99 6.12 -11.70
N ASN A 213 0.81 5.63 -10.47
CA ASN A 213 0.12 6.36 -9.41
C ASN A 213 0.97 6.55 -8.14
N SER A 214 2.29 6.57 -8.28
CA SER A 214 3.23 6.72 -7.17
C SER A 214 4.08 7.97 -7.29
N ASN A 215 4.46 8.50 -6.14
CA ASN A 215 5.51 9.50 -5.99
C ASN A 215 6.20 9.28 -4.65
N PHE A 216 7.47 8.93 -4.69
CA PHE A 216 8.29 8.69 -3.51
C PHE A 216 9.15 9.93 -3.22
N THR A 217 9.15 10.38 -1.96
CA THR A 217 9.92 11.56 -1.50
C THR A 217 10.97 11.21 -0.46
N ASN A 218 10.96 9.97 0.06
CA ASN A 218 11.94 9.45 1.01
C ASN A 218 12.07 7.93 0.89
N THR A 219 13.10 7.37 1.50
CA THR A 219 13.44 5.94 1.44
C THR A 219 12.72 5.08 2.47
N ASN A 220 12.07 5.67 3.46
CA ASN A 220 11.59 4.97 4.65
C ASN A 220 10.06 4.95 4.81
N GLY A 221 9.33 5.78 4.07
CA GLY A 221 7.89 5.88 4.13
C GLY A 221 7.34 6.72 5.28
N VAL A 222 8.16 7.56 5.89
CA VAL A 222 7.68 8.60 6.80
C VAL A 222 6.72 9.52 6.04
N TYR A 223 5.64 9.91 6.72
CA TYR A 223 4.59 10.71 6.11
C TYR A 223 5.10 12.03 5.51
N ASP A 224 4.72 12.24 4.28
CA ASP A 224 4.79 13.48 3.53
C ASP A 224 3.56 13.51 2.62
N GLU A 225 2.92 14.67 2.46
CA GLU A 225 1.69 14.78 1.64
C GLU A 225 1.89 14.37 0.18
N ASN A 226 3.15 14.45 -0.31
CA ASN A 226 3.53 14.08 -1.66
C ASN A 226 4.11 12.67 -1.75
N HIS A 227 4.26 11.93 -0.62
CA HIS A 227 4.74 10.56 -0.58
C HIS A 227 3.57 9.58 -0.64
N TYR A 228 3.19 9.15 -1.83
CA TYR A 228 2.06 8.27 -2.05
C TYR A 228 2.36 7.19 -3.08
N THR A 229 1.57 6.12 -3.05
CA THR A 229 1.61 5.00 -3.99
C THR A 229 0.19 4.45 -4.18
N CYS A 230 0.08 3.32 -4.90
CA CYS A 230 -1.14 2.53 -4.96
C CYS A 230 -0.82 1.03 -4.85
N ALA A 231 -1.83 0.20 -4.60
CA ALA A 231 -1.63 -1.23 -4.42
C ALA A 231 -1.03 -1.90 -5.67
N ARG A 232 -1.43 -1.47 -6.88
CA ARG A 232 -0.86 -1.95 -8.15
C ARG A 232 0.63 -1.67 -8.26
N ASP A 233 1.05 -0.43 -8.01
CA ASP A 233 2.45 -0.03 -8.16
C ASP A 233 3.34 -0.76 -7.14
N MET A 234 2.85 -0.95 -5.91
CA MET A 234 3.55 -1.75 -4.90
C MET A 234 3.63 -3.23 -5.27
N ALA A 235 2.60 -3.79 -5.92
CA ALA A 235 2.65 -5.17 -6.40
C ALA A 235 3.67 -5.35 -7.54
N LEU A 236 3.82 -4.38 -8.44
CA LEU A 236 4.86 -4.39 -9.47
C LEU A 236 6.26 -4.34 -8.87
N ILE A 237 6.47 -3.53 -7.82
CA ILE A 237 7.72 -3.49 -7.07
C ILE A 237 7.98 -4.83 -6.38
N GLY A 238 6.95 -5.43 -5.76
CA GLY A 238 7.03 -6.76 -5.16
C GLY A 238 7.37 -7.86 -6.16
N LYS A 239 6.79 -7.81 -7.38
CA LYS A 239 7.11 -8.72 -8.47
C LYS A 239 8.60 -8.64 -8.84
N ALA A 240 9.15 -7.44 -8.98
CA ALA A 240 10.56 -7.24 -9.34
C ALA A 240 11.54 -7.78 -8.28
N LEU A 241 11.12 -7.89 -7.02
CA LEU A 241 11.95 -8.45 -5.95
C LEU A 241 12.14 -9.98 -6.06
N PHE A 242 11.35 -10.69 -6.85
CA PHE A 242 11.58 -12.12 -7.09
C PHE A 242 12.89 -12.42 -7.83
N ASP A 243 13.47 -11.43 -8.47
CA ASP A 243 14.78 -11.56 -9.15
C ASP A 243 15.98 -11.46 -8.18
N TYR A 244 15.74 -11.19 -6.88
CA TYR A 244 16.77 -10.95 -5.86
C TYR A 244 16.65 -11.94 -4.70
N PRO A 245 17.36 -13.10 -4.75
CA PRO A 245 17.31 -14.13 -3.69
C PRO A 245 17.68 -13.59 -2.30
N GLU A 246 18.55 -12.59 -2.23
CA GLU A 246 18.99 -11.94 -0.99
C GLU A 246 17.81 -11.32 -0.23
N PHE A 247 16.83 -10.77 -0.95
CA PHE A 247 15.61 -10.24 -0.34
C PHE A 247 14.87 -11.30 0.50
N PHE A 248 14.74 -12.50 -0.04
CA PHE A 248 14.06 -13.61 0.65
C PHE A 248 14.88 -14.09 1.84
N THR A 249 16.21 -14.21 1.68
CA THR A 249 17.12 -14.58 2.77
C THR A 249 16.98 -13.62 3.95
N ILE A 250 16.98 -12.32 3.68
CA ILE A 250 16.81 -11.30 4.72
C ILE A 250 15.40 -11.43 5.35
N CYS A 251 14.34 -11.44 4.56
CA CYS A 251 12.97 -11.43 5.08
C CYS A 251 12.59 -12.69 5.88
N GLN A 252 13.16 -13.86 5.55
CA GLN A 252 12.92 -15.13 6.27
C GLN A 252 13.71 -15.25 7.57
N THR A 253 14.60 -14.31 7.87
CA THR A 253 15.35 -14.27 9.12
C THR A 253 14.47 -13.74 10.24
N GLU A 254 14.21 -14.56 11.26
CA GLU A 254 13.35 -14.15 12.39
C GLU A 254 14.05 -13.20 13.37
N GLN A 255 15.37 -13.37 13.57
CA GLN A 255 16.19 -12.51 14.42
C GLN A 255 17.55 -12.31 13.79
N TYR A 256 18.04 -11.07 13.81
CA TYR A 256 19.37 -10.73 13.33
C TYR A 256 20.14 -9.91 14.38
N ALA A 257 21.46 -10.10 14.42
CA ALA A 257 22.36 -9.35 15.29
C ALA A 257 23.45 -8.66 14.46
N ILE A 258 23.57 -7.35 14.61
CA ILE A 258 24.76 -6.61 14.20
C ILE A 258 25.73 -6.70 15.37
N PRO A 259 26.90 -7.39 15.22
CA PRO A 259 27.84 -7.53 16.32
C PRO A 259 28.51 -6.19 16.65
N ALA A 260 28.90 -6.00 17.88
CA ALA A 260 29.70 -4.84 18.28
C ALA A 260 31.05 -4.80 17.50
N SER A 261 31.45 -3.61 17.10
CA SER A 261 32.75 -3.32 16.46
C SER A 261 33.35 -2.04 17.04
N ASP A 262 34.46 -1.56 16.46
CA ASP A 262 35.08 -0.30 16.88
C ASP A 262 34.19 0.93 16.61
N THR A 263 33.18 0.79 15.73
CA THR A 263 32.33 1.90 15.24
C THR A 263 30.85 1.73 15.53
N VAL A 264 30.40 0.57 16.00
CA VAL A 264 28.98 0.30 16.28
C VAL A 264 28.83 -0.57 17.52
N GLU A 265 27.84 -0.28 18.35
CA GLU A 265 27.41 -1.15 19.45
C GLU A 265 26.67 -2.39 18.92
N GLU A 266 26.51 -3.43 19.75
CA GLU A 266 25.68 -4.58 19.36
C GLU A 266 24.21 -4.17 19.26
N HIS A 267 23.57 -4.55 18.15
CA HIS A 267 22.14 -4.37 17.93
C HIS A 267 21.47 -5.70 17.60
N ILE A 268 20.48 -6.11 18.40
CA ILE A 268 19.68 -7.31 18.17
C ILE A 268 18.23 -6.89 17.87
N PHE A 269 17.68 -7.35 16.76
CA PHE A 269 16.32 -7.03 16.37
C PHE A 269 15.63 -8.21 15.69
N GLN A 270 14.30 -8.15 15.60
CA GLN A 270 13.46 -9.26 15.15
C GLN A 270 12.60 -8.85 13.96
N GLN A 271 12.18 -9.86 13.19
CA GLN A 271 11.19 -9.75 12.14
C GLN A 271 9.86 -9.22 12.71
N LYS A 272 9.26 -8.23 12.02
CA LYS A 272 7.96 -7.63 12.38
C LYS A 272 6.79 -8.14 11.54
N HIS A 273 7.06 -8.88 10.48
CA HIS A 273 6.01 -9.43 9.62
C HIS A 273 5.53 -10.77 10.19
N HIS A 274 4.40 -10.78 10.85
CA HIS A 274 3.90 -11.94 11.62
C HIS A 274 3.74 -13.21 10.79
N MET A 275 3.39 -13.10 9.49
CA MET A 275 3.23 -14.28 8.63
C MET A 275 4.54 -15.02 8.36
N LEU A 276 5.70 -14.40 8.66
CA LEU A 276 7.04 -14.97 8.48
C LEU A 276 7.62 -15.56 9.78
N ILE A 277 6.92 -15.44 10.92
CA ILE A 277 7.38 -15.87 12.25
C ILE A 277 6.63 -17.14 12.62
N LYS A 278 7.33 -18.30 12.69
CA LYS A 278 6.70 -19.63 12.85
C LYS A 278 5.82 -19.77 14.08
N ASP A 279 6.21 -19.17 15.19
CA ASP A 279 5.46 -19.27 16.45
C ASP A 279 4.37 -18.18 16.58
N ASN A 280 4.16 -17.35 15.56
CA ASN A 280 3.12 -16.33 15.57
C ASN A 280 1.77 -16.92 15.13
N LYS A 281 0.67 -16.46 15.74
CA LYS A 281 -0.71 -16.86 15.37
C LYS A 281 -1.06 -16.56 13.91
N ASP A 282 -0.42 -15.56 13.32
CA ASP A 282 -0.65 -15.12 11.94
C ASP A 282 0.31 -15.80 10.95
N TYR A 283 1.18 -16.72 11.40
CA TYR A 283 2.12 -17.45 10.54
C TYR A 283 1.41 -18.09 9.34
N TYR A 284 2.00 -17.96 8.16
CA TYR A 284 1.50 -18.56 6.93
C TYR A 284 2.63 -19.23 6.18
N GLU A 285 2.55 -20.55 6.02
CA GLU A 285 3.64 -21.38 5.50
C GLU A 285 4.12 -21.00 4.09
N TYR A 286 3.24 -20.41 3.26
CA TYR A 286 3.59 -19.99 1.91
C TYR A 286 4.09 -18.54 1.83
N ALA A 287 3.99 -17.74 2.90
CA ALA A 287 4.60 -16.42 2.94
C ALA A 287 6.12 -16.55 3.02
N ILE A 288 6.83 -15.92 2.08
CA ILE A 288 8.30 -16.05 1.97
C ILE A 288 9.04 -14.73 2.14
N ALA A 289 8.37 -13.59 1.97
CA ALA A 289 8.95 -12.26 2.19
C ALA A 289 7.86 -11.21 2.36
N GLY A 290 8.24 -10.01 2.78
CA GLY A 290 7.32 -8.90 2.84
C GLY A 290 7.72 -7.80 3.81
N LYS A 291 6.83 -6.81 3.95
CA LYS A 291 7.06 -5.64 4.80
C LYS A 291 5.75 -5.11 5.36
N THR A 292 5.76 -4.79 6.64
CA THR A 292 4.69 -4.07 7.34
C THR A 292 4.90 -2.56 7.27
N GLY A 293 3.82 -1.79 7.29
CA GLY A 293 3.88 -0.35 7.42
C GLY A 293 2.76 0.18 8.32
N TYR A 294 3.05 1.27 9.02
CA TYR A 294 2.08 2.02 9.81
C TYR A 294 2.51 3.48 9.96
N THR A 295 1.61 4.38 9.69
CA THR A 295 1.58 5.77 10.17
C THR A 295 0.13 6.12 10.50
N THR A 296 -0.12 7.21 11.19
CA THR A 296 -1.49 7.66 11.49
C THR A 296 -2.30 7.90 10.22
N GLU A 297 -1.65 8.42 9.16
CA GLU A 297 -2.30 8.76 7.90
C GLU A 297 -2.50 7.56 6.99
N ALA A 298 -1.54 6.62 7.00
CA ALA A 298 -1.57 5.40 6.18
C ALA A 298 -2.42 4.29 6.80
N GLU A 299 -2.66 4.35 8.12
CA GLU A 299 -3.11 3.19 8.89
C GLU A 299 -2.18 1.97 8.65
N ASN A 300 -2.66 0.74 8.74
CA ASN A 300 -1.83 -0.42 8.48
C ASN A 300 -1.71 -0.70 6.99
N THR A 301 -0.49 -0.97 6.53
CA THR A 301 -0.17 -1.42 5.18
C THR A 301 0.67 -2.69 5.24
N LEU A 302 0.50 -3.58 4.28
CA LEU A 302 1.23 -4.84 4.21
C LEU A 302 1.48 -5.21 2.75
N ILE A 303 2.71 -5.57 2.44
CA ILE A 303 3.07 -6.31 1.24
C ILE A 303 3.61 -7.67 1.64
N THR A 304 3.10 -8.74 1.05
CA THR A 304 3.52 -10.11 1.29
C THR A 304 3.77 -10.82 -0.04
N LEU A 305 4.94 -11.40 -0.18
CA LEU A 305 5.30 -12.27 -1.29
C LEU A 305 5.14 -13.71 -0.81
N ALA A 306 4.50 -14.54 -1.60
CA ALA A 306 4.18 -15.91 -1.24
C ALA A 306 4.47 -16.88 -2.39
N ASP A 307 4.85 -18.12 -2.04
CA ASP A 307 5.15 -19.20 -2.97
C ASP A 307 4.65 -20.53 -2.37
N ASN A 308 3.75 -21.21 -3.06
CA ASN A 308 3.27 -22.55 -2.67
C ASN A 308 3.93 -23.69 -3.46
N GLY A 309 4.97 -23.39 -4.24
CA GLY A 309 5.66 -24.34 -5.12
C GLY A 309 5.03 -24.49 -6.52
N GLU A 310 3.79 -24.05 -6.71
CA GLU A 310 3.10 -24.05 -8.02
C GLU A 310 2.91 -22.65 -8.57
N ARG A 311 2.82 -21.65 -7.67
CA ARG A 311 2.52 -20.26 -8.01
C ARG A 311 3.19 -19.31 -7.03
N ARG A 312 3.73 -18.22 -7.57
CA ARG A 312 4.29 -17.11 -6.81
C ARG A 312 3.32 -15.92 -6.85
N LEU A 313 3.00 -15.37 -5.69
CA LEU A 313 2.03 -14.28 -5.56
C LEU A 313 2.63 -13.07 -4.84
N VAL A 314 2.21 -11.89 -5.25
CA VAL A 314 2.35 -10.64 -4.49
C VAL A 314 0.97 -10.21 -4.02
N CYS A 315 0.81 -10.07 -2.71
CA CYS A 315 -0.39 -9.52 -2.08
C CYS A 315 -0.06 -8.18 -1.43
N VAL A 316 -0.82 -7.14 -1.74
CA VAL A 316 -0.69 -5.83 -1.09
C VAL A 316 -2.04 -5.44 -0.52
N VAL A 317 -2.05 -5.06 0.76
CA VAL A 317 -3.23 -4.52 1.46
C VAL A 317 -2.84 -3.16 2.03
N MET A 318 -3.63 -2.13 1.72
CA MET A 318 -3.35 -0.76 2.14
C MET A 318 -4.53 -0.16 2.89
N ARG A 319 -4.19 0.69 3.86
CA ARG A 319 -5.12 1.43 4.70
C ARG A 319 -6.14 0.53 5.38
N THR A 320 -5.61 -0.43 6.18
CA THR A 320 -6.42 -1.34 6.99
C THR A 320 -6.49 -0.86 8.43
N TYR A 321 -7.68 -0.71 8.94
CA TYR A 321 -7.89 -0.36 10.33
C TYR A 321 -7.75 -1.59 11.24
N GLY A 322 -6.95 -1.46 12.32
CA GLY A 322 -6.83 -2.51 13.34
C GLY A 322 -6.03 -3.73 12.90
N GLY A 323 -6.33 -4.90 13.49
CA GLY A 323 -5.57 -6.14 13.32
C GLY A 323 -5.93 -6.99 12.10
N HIS A 324 -6.73 -6.48 11.16
CA HIS A 324 -7.26 -7.26 10.05
C HIS A 324 -6.28 -7.45 8.88
N THR A 325 -5.16 -6.76 8.89
CA THR A 325 -4.18 -6.78 7.78
C THR A 325 -3.72 -8.20 7.42
N TYR A 326 -3.45 -9.04 8.44
CA TYR A 326 -2.99 -10.42 8.22
C TYR A 326 -4.11 -11.36 7.81
N SER A 327 -5.32 -11.20 8.37
CA SER A 327 -6.50 -11.99 7.96
C SER A 327 -6.89 -11.71 6.52
N ASP A 328 -6.89 -10.43 6.10
CA ASP A 328 -7.13 -10.02 4.73
C ASP A 328 -6.08 -10.63 3.79
N THR A 329 -4.80 -10.48 4.13
CA THR A 329 -3.69 -11.00 3.31
C THR A 329 -3.78 -12.52 3.15
N ARG A 330 -4.06 -13.28 4.23
CA ARG A 330 -4.22 -14.73 4.17
C ARG A 330 -5.38 -15.12 3.24
N ALA A 331 -6.56 -14.52 3.43
CA ALA A 331 -7.73 -14.82 2.60
C ALA A 331 -7.48 -14.52 1.12
N LEU A 332 -6.76 -13.44 0.83
CA LEU A 332 -6.39 -13.04 -0.52
C LEU A 332 -5.36 -13.99 -1.16
N LEU A 333 -4.34 -14.43 -0.42
CA LEU A 333 -3.36 -15.40 -0.91
C LEU A 333 -4.00 -16.76 -1.17
N GLU A 334 -4.84 -17.25 -0.25
CA GLU A 334 -5.58 -18.49 -0.43
C GLU A 334 -6.52 -18.40 -1.65
N TYR A 335 -7.21 -17.27 -1.83
CA TYR A 335 -8.01 -17.02 -3.04
C TYR A 335 -7.17 -17.12 -4.31
N GLY A 336 -5.98 -16.49 -4.34
CA GLY A 336 -5.08 -16.51 -5.51
C GLY A 336 -4.52 -17.90 -5.81
N PHE A 337 -4.23 -18.70 -4.79
CA PHE A 337 -3.71 -20.06 -4.98
C PHE A 337 -4.78 -21.07 -5.42
N GLN A 338 -6.02 -20.94 -4.95
CA GLN A 338 -7.04 -21.97 -5.10
C GLN A 338 -7.92 -21.83 -6.34
N ASN A 339 -8.02 -20.64 -6.96
CA ASN A 339 -9.07 -20.36 -7.93
C ASN A 339 -8.57 -20.19 -9.37
N PHE A 340 -7.28 -20.40 -9.63
CA PHE A 340 -6.69 -20.10 -10.93
C PHE A 340 -5.74 -21.21 -11.39
N ARG A 341 -5.61 -21.36 -12.70
CA ARG A 341 -4.69 -22.29 -13.36
C ARG A 341 -3.76 -21.54 -14.32
N ASN A 342 -2.59 -22.09 -14.53
CA ASN A 342 -1.66 -21.61 -15.57
C ASN A 342 -2.05 -22.23 -16.90
N VAL A 343 -2.06 -21.41 -17.95
CA VAL A 343 -2.35 -21.81 -19.32
C VAL A 343 -1.17 -21.38 -20.19
N ASP A 344 -0.45 -22.35 -20.74
CA ASP A 344 0.72 -22.10 -21.57
C ASP A 344 0.36 -21.31 -22.83
N ILE A 345 1.10 -20.22 -23.09
CA ILE A 345 0.84 -19.36 -24.25
C ILE A 345 1.27 -20.05 -25.54
N ALA A 346 2.42 -20.72 -25.54
CA ALA A 346 2.98 -21.35 -26.74
C ALA A 346 2.10 -22.50 -27.27
N GLU A 347 1.41 -23.22 -26.37
CA GLU A 347 0.50 -24.29 -26.76
C GLU A 347 -0.83 -23.78 -27.33
N ASN A 348 -1.27 -22.58 -26.92
CA ASN A 348 -2.59 -22.04 -27.23
C ASN A 348 -2.59 -20.91 -28.26
N GLU A 349 -1.44 -20.21 -28.46
CA GLU A 349 -1.32 -19.16 -29.47
C GLU A 349 -1.14 -19.76 -30.88
N LYS A 350 -1.54 -19.01 -31.89
CA LYS A 350 -1.34 -19.43 -33.29
C LYS A 350 0.16 -19.45 -33.64
N LYS A 351 0.59 -20.54 -34.27
CA LYS A 351 2.01 -20.81 -34.57
C LYS A 351 2.74 -19.69 -35.33
N ASP A 352 2.05 -18.85 -36.06
CA ASP A 352 2.62 -17.81 -36.90
C ASP A 352 2.53 -16.39 -36.30
N THR A 353 2.08 -16.27 -35.05
CA THR A 353 1.95 -14.95 -34.38
C THR A 353 3.30 -14.39 -33.97
N TYR A 354 4.17 -15.25 -33.42
CA TYR A 354 5.48 -14.89 -32.93
C TYR A 354 6.57 -15.76 -33.55
N ASP A 355 7.72 -15.16 -33.88
CA ASP A 355 8.94 -15.89 -34.27
C ASP A 355 9.67 -16.43 -33.02
N ALA A 356 9.56 -15.73 -31.87
CA ALA A 356 10.02 -16.19 -30.56
C ALA A 356 9.07 -15.75 -29.47
N LEU A 357 8.95 -16.57 -28.44
CA LEU A 357 8.16 -16.39 -27.24
C LEU A 357 9.02 -16.74 -26.04
N GLU A 358 8.87 -15.99 -24.95
CA GLU A 358 9.52 -16.29 -23.68
C GLU A 358 9.22 -17.72 -23.23
N HIS A 359 10.26 -18.45 -22.80
CA HIS A 359 10.12 -19.85 -22.42
C HIS A 359 9.27 -20.01 -21.16
N GLY A 360 8.27 -20.87 -21.21
CA GLY A 360 7.38 -21.14 -20.08
C GLY A 360 6.38 -20.01 -19.78
N ALA A 361 6.25 -19.04 -20.71
CA ALA A 361 5.27 -17.97 -20.57
C ALA A 361 3.84 -18.52 -20.49
N CYS A 362 3.08 -18.06 -19.49
CA CYS A 362 1.70 -18.48 -19.27
C CYS A 362 0.78 -17.28 -18.99
N VAL A 363 -0.51 -17.50 -19.23
CA VAL A 363 -1.57 -16.65 -18.66
C VAL A 363 -2.21 -17.37 -17.48
N VAL A 364 -2.74 -16.61 -16.54
CA VAL A 364 -3.39 -17.16 -15.35
C VAL A 364 -4.90 -16.93 -15.46
N LEU A 365 -5.65 -18.01 -15.52
CA LEU A 365 -7.08 -17.99 -15.79
C LEU A 365 -7.86 -18.81 -14.75
N PRO A 366 -9.10 -18.43 -14.41
CA PRO A 366 -10.01 -19.32 -13.72
C PRO A 366 -10.42 -20.48 -14.63
N GLU A 367 -10.92 -21.60 -14.04
CA GLU A 367 -11.33 -22.80 -14.78
C GLU A 367 -12.34 -22.53 -15.89
N GLU A 368 -13.26 -21.58 -15.69
CA GLU A 368 -14.34 -21.27 -16.62
C GLU A 368 -13.94 -20.37 -17.80
N VAL A 369 -12.68 -19.95 -17.85
CA VAL A 369 -12.17 -19.03 -18.89
C VAL A 369 -11.18 -19.74 -19.79
N ASP A 370 -11.50 -19.80 -21.08
CA ASP A 370 -10.66 -20.36 -22.13
C ASP A 370 -9.72 -19.31 -22.74
N PHE A 371 -8.55 -19.74 -23.20
CA PHE A 371 -7.54 -18.89 -23.85
C PHE A 371 -8.10 -18.16 -25.09
N ASP A 372 -8.99 -18.76 -25.86
CA ASP A 372 -9.58 -18.17 -27.07
C ASP A 372 -10.47 -16.94 -26.81
N LYS A 373 -10.81 -16.67 -25.53
CA LYS A 373 -11.57 -15.49 -25.11
C LYS A 373 -10.68 -14.28 -24.82
N LEU A 374 -9.35 -14.46 -24.85
CA LEU A 374 -8.42 -13.40 -24.53
C LEU A 374 -8.23 -12.42 -25.69
N LYS A 375 -7.91 -11.18 -25.33
CA LYS A 375 -7.38 -10.17 -26.25
C LYS A 375 -5.89 -10.05 -25.96
N CYS A 376 -5.06 -9.91 -26.98
CA CYS A 376 -3.62 -9.72 -26.81
C CYS A 376 -3.20 -8.37 -27.41
N LYS A 377 -2.51 -7.55 -26.61
CA LYS A 377 -1.86 -6.30 -27.03
C LYS A 377 -0.35 -6.50 -26.97
N VAL A 378 0.34 -6.20 -28.09
CA VAL A 378 1.80 -6.19 -28.13
C VAL A 378 2.29 -4.75 -28.13
N GLU A 379 3.18 -4.42 -27.22
CA GLU A 379 3.89 -3.13 -27.16
C GLU A 379 5.33 -3.38 -27.60
N ILE A 380 5.70 -2.81 -28.76
CA ILE A 380 7.06 -2.95 -29.30
C ILE A 380 8.01 -2.04 -28.50
N HIS A 381 9.15 -2.59 -28.10
CA HIS A 381 10.16 -1.88 -27.32
C HIS A 381 10.78 -0.73 -28.14
N GLU A 382 11.09 0.36 -27.45
CA GLU A 382 11.76 1.50 -28.08
C GLU A 382 13.08 1.07 -28.72
N GLY A 383 13.27 1.45 -29.98
CA GLY A 383 14.45 1.06 -30.76
C GLY A 383 14.38 -0.32 -31.44
N SER A 384 13.42 -1.18 -31.10
CA SER A 384 13.16 -2.44 -31.79
C SER A 384 12.08 -2.29 -32.87
N LYS A 385 12.06 -3.21 -33.82
CA LYS A 385 10.98 -3.33 -34.83
C LYS A 385 10.06 -4.53 -34.56
N ARG A 386 10.51 -5.44 -33.70
CA ARG A 386 9.85 -6.75 -33.56
C ARG A 386 9.86 -7.30 -32.12
N GLU A 387 10.81 -6.85 -31.29
CA GLU A 387 10.86 -7.24 -29.89
C GLU A 387 9.90 -6.38 -29.08
N GLY A 388 9.13 -6.98 -28.21
CA GLY A 388 8.12 -6.30 -27.43
C GLY A 388 7.50 -7.20 -26.38
N THR A 389 6.64 -6.62 -25.57
CA THR A 389 5.87 -7.31 -24.53
C THR A 389 4.45 -7.57 -25.03
N ALA A 390 4.03 -8.82 -25.05
CA ALA A 390 2.65 -9.23 -25.32
C ALA A 390 1.89 -9.32 -23.98
N THR A 391 0.82 -8.52 -23.82
CA THR A 391 -0.05 -8.57 -22.65
C THR A 391 -1.40 -9.12 -23.05
N TYR A 392 -1.85 -10.16 -22.35
CA TYR A 392 -3.12 -10.81 -22.56
C TYR A 392 -4.15 -10.28 -21.56
N TYR A 393 -5.37 -10.09 -22.05
CA TYR A 393 -6.49 -9.54 -21.27
C TYR A 393 -7.71 -10.43 -21.37
N TYR A 394 -8.31 -10.77 -20.25
CA TYR A 394 -9.68 -11.26 -20.20
C TYR A 394 -10.62 -10.12 -19.82
N LYS A 395 -11.54 -9.76 -20.73
CA LYS A 395 -12.23 -8.47 -20.68
C LYS A 395 -11.17 -7.34 -20.72
N ASP A 396 -11.07 -6.54 -19.69
CA ASP A 396 -10.07 -5.47 -19.59
C ASP A 396 -9.07 -5.75 -18.45
N ASN A 397 -9.15 -6.95 -17.82
CA ASN A 397 -8.25 -7.38 -16.76
C ASN A 397 -7.02 -8.08 -17.35
N PRO A 398 -5.78 -7.67 -17.03
CA PRO A 398 -4.58 -8.35 -17.48
C PRO A 398 -4.46 -9.71 -16.78
N VAL A 399 -4.25 -10.75 -17.58
CA VAL A 399 -4.17 -12.15 -17.13
C VAL A 399 -2.81 -12.78 -17.40
N GLY A 400 -1.87 -12.04 -17.97
CA GLY A 400 -0.48 -12.43 -18.17
C GLY A 400 0.20 -11.58 -19.22
N SER A 401 1.52 -11.53 -19.15
CA SER A 401 2.38 -10.85 -20.12
C SER A 401 3.66 -11.65 -20.33
N CYS A 402 4.26 -11.54 -21.51
CA CYS A 402 5.53 -12.18 -21.82
C CYS A 402 6.29 -11.41 -22.89
N GLU A 403 7.59 -11.62 -22.93
CA GLU A 403 8.44 -11.10 -24.00
C GLU A 403 8.26 -11.88 -25.29
N VAL A 404 8.15 -11.16 -26.40
CA VAL A 404 7.92 -11.75 -27.72
C VAL A 404 8.80 -11.11 -28.80
N THR A 405 9.13 -11.91 -29.82
CA THR A 405 9.56 -11.40 -31.12
C THR A 405 8.45 -11.64 -32.13
N VAL A 406 7.76 -10.59 -32.54
CA VAL A 406 6.63 -10.70 -33.47
C VAL A 406 7.09 -11.13 -34.87
N ALA A 407 6.26 -11.87 -35.61
CA ALA A 407 6.52 -12.27 -36.98
C ALA A 407 6.71 -11.04 -37.89
N LYS A 408 7.43 -11.21 -39.02
CA LYS A 408 7.78 -10.08 -39.93
C LYS A 408 6.58 -9.35 -40.51
N ASP A 409 5.47 -10.03 -40.66
CA ASP A 409 4.21 -9.55 -41.22
C ASP A 409 3.13 -9.32 -40.13
N TYR A 410 3.55 -9.33 -38.84
CA TYR A 410 2.66 -9.07 -37.73
C TYR A 410 1.95 -7.71 -37.88
N LYS A 411 0.64 -7.73 -37.75
CA LYS A 411 -0.19 -6.55 -37.71
C LYS A 411 -0.96 -6.52 -36.40
N GLN A 412 -0.69 -5.52 -35.59
CA GLN A 412 -1.47 -5.26 -34.38
C GLN A 412 -2.95 -5.13 -34.77
N LYS A 413 -3.83 -5.96 -34.17
CA LYS A 413 -5.26 -5.72 -34.25
C LYS A 413 -5.60 -4.61 -33.27
N GLU A 414 -6.41 -3.63 -33.70
CA GLU A 414 -6.97 -2.65 -32.77
C GLU A 414 -7.80 -3.39 -31.70
N ILE A 415 -7.36 -3.25 -30.45
CA ILE A 415 -8.07 -3.80 -29.30
C ILE A 415 -8.99 -2.69 -28.78
N ALA A 416 -10.28 -2.85 -29.01
CA ALA A 416 -11.27 -2.05 -28.30
C ALA A 416 -11.41 -2.56 -26.87
N PHE A 417 -10.88 -1.81 -25.91
CA PHE A 417 -11.24 -1.96 -24.50
C PHE A 417 -12.64 -1.36 -24.30
N SER A 418 -13.42 -1.92 -23.38
CA SER A 418 -14.76 -1.39 -23.10
C SER A 418 -14.64 0.03 -22.56
N GLU A 419 -15.51 0.95 -23.00
CA GLU A 419 -15.53 2.34 -22.53
C GLU A 419 -15.93 2.48 -21.05
N SER A 420 -16.10 1.38 -20.30
CA SER A 420 -16.51 1.41 -18.91
C SER A 420 -15.51 2.11 -17.97
N ASP A 421 -14.22 2.19 -18.35
CA ASP A 421 -13.19 2.87 -17.56
C ASP A 421 -12.93 4.32 -17.98
N LYS A 422 -13.56 4.81 -19.06
CA LYS A 422 -13.62 6.22 -19.37
C LYS A 422 -14.83 6.91 -18.74
N LYS A 423 -15.16 6.64 -17.49
CA LYS A 423 -15.72 7.70 -16.64
C LYS A 423 -14.60 8.70 -16.32
N SER A 424 -14.01 9.29 -17.36
CA SER A 424 -13.44 10.61 -17.22
C SER A 424 -14.54 11.43 -16.57
N ILE A 425 -14.33 11.79 -15.33
CA ILE A 425 -15.11 12.81 -14.62
C ILE A 425 -15.34 13.89 -15.68
N ASP A 426 -16.59 14.05 -16.12
CA ASP A 426 -16.92 15.04 -17.14
C ASP A 426 -16.65 16.43 -16.53
N TYR A 427 -15.37 16.83 -16.61
CA TYR A 427 -14.91 18.13 -16.10
C TYR A 427 -15.78 19.26 -16.59
N LYS A 428 -16.39 19.13 -17.78
CA LYS A 428 -17.35 20.11 -18.32
C LYS A 428 -18.63 20.13 -17.48
N ARG A 429 -19.14 18.98 -17.02
CA ARG A 429 -20.28 18.94 -16.10
C ARG A 429 -19.95 19.44 -14.72
N ILE A 430 -18.79 19.10 -14.16
CA ILE A 430 -18.35 19.60 -12.85
C ILE A 430 -18.14 21.11 -12.91
N VAL A 431 -17.43 21.62 -13.92
CA VAL A 431 -17.26 23.07 -14.14
C VAL A 431 -18.60 23.76 -14.31
N LEU A 432 -19.56 23.17 -15.02
CA LEU A 432 -20.90 23.72 -15.19
C LEU A 432 -21.66 23.76 -13.84
N ILE A 433 -21.61 22.70 -13.03
CA ILE A 433 -22.26 22.66 -11.71
C ILE A 433 -21.62 23.68 -10.77
N CYS A 434 -20.28 23.79 -10.76
CA CYS A 434 -19.57 24.77 -9.94
C CYS A 434 -19.87 26.21 -10.39
N THR A 435 -19.91 26.50 -11.68
CA THR A 435 -20.25 27.84 -12.20
C THR A 435 -21.70 28.23 -11.88
N VAL A 436 -22.64 27.30 -12.03
CA VAL A 436 -24.06 27.54 -11.64
C VAL A 436 -24.17 27.78 -10.14
N GLY A 437 -23.44 27.00 -9.32
CA GLY A 437 -23.39 27.19 -7.85
C GLY A 437 -22.87 28.58 -7.45
N VAL A 438 -21.81 29.06 -8.09
CA VAL A 438 -21.24 30.40 -7.86
C VAL A 438 -22.23 31.50 -8.25
N VAL A 439 -22.91 31.38 -9.39
CA VAL A 439 -23.94 32.34 -9.83
C VAL A 439 -25.11 32.43 -8.85
N ILE A 440 -25.58 31.27 -8.35
CA ILE A 440 -26.65 31.20 -7.33
C ILE A 440 -26.20 31.89 -6.03
N LEU A 441 -24.96 31.63 -5.57
CA LEU A 441 -24.43 32.26 -4.35
C LEU A 441 -24.28 33.77 -4.49
N MET A 442 -23.84 34.27 -5.66
CA MET A 442 -23.79 35.71 -5.96
C MET A 442 -25.19 36.34 -6.00
N GLY A 443 -26.17 35.63 -6.56
CA GLY A 443 -27.59 36.03 -6.53
C GLY A 443 -28.13 36.18 -5.12
N ILE A 444 -27.91 35.18 -4.28
CA ILE A 444 -28.31 35.22 -2.88
C ILE A 444 -27.60 36.33 -2.10
N GLY A 445 -26.30 36.53 -2.32
CA GLY A 445 -25.52 37.61 -1.72
C GLY A 445 -26.07 38.98 -2.08
N SER A 446 -26.46 39.17 -3.34
CA SER A 446 -27.04 40.41 -3.86
C SER A 446 -28.41 40.71 -3.21
N ILE A 447 -29.27 39.70 -3.03
CA ILE A 447 -30.57 39.83 -2.37
C ILE A 447 -30.37 40.20 -0.89
N ILE A 448 -29.45 39.51 -0.18
CA ILE A 448 -29.13 39.80 1.22
C ILE A 448 -28.62 41.26 1.36
N ALA A 449 -27.69 41.68 0.49
CA ALA A 449 -27.17 43.03 0.48
C ALA A 449 -28.30 44.06 0.25
N GLY A 450 -29.25 43.80 -0.67
CA GLY A 450 -30.45 44.60 -0.90
C GLY A 450 -31.32 44.72 0.35
N ILE A 451 -31.57 43.64 1.05
CA ILE A 451 -32.34 43.60 2.31
C ILE A 451 -31.66 44.45 3.41
N ILE A 452 -30.32 44.28 3.54
CA ILE A 452 -29.54 45.07 4.52
C ILE A 452 -29.57 46.56 4.20
N ARG A 453 -29.43 46.96 2.94
CA ARG A 453 -29.53 48.38 2.50
C ARG A 453 -30.92 48.93 2.79
N LYS A 454 -31.99 48.17 2.53
CA LYS A 454 -33.37 48.55 2.81
C LYS A 454 -33.65 48.72 4.33
N ARG A 455 -33.09 47.83 5.16
CA ARG A 455 -33.16 47.94 6.65
C ARG A 455 -32.37 49.14 7.15
N LYS A 456 -31.17 49.45 6.62
CA LYS A 456 -30.38 50.63 6.99
C LYS A 456 -31.10 51.94 6.59
N ARG A 457 -31.74 52.02 5.40
CA ARG A 457 -32.55 53.16 4.99
C ARG A 457 -33.78 53.40 5.85
N ARG A 458 -34.47 52.32 6.25
CA ARG A 458 -35.62 52.39 7.20
C ARG A 458 -35.21 52.88 8.62
N LYS A 459 -34.05 52.40 9.13
CA LYS A 459 -33.51 52.90 10.42
C LYS A 459 -33.10 54.36 10.36
N ARG A 460 -32.49 54.80 9.24
CA ARG A 460 -32.11 56.22 9.05
C ARG A 460 -33.34 57.15 8.94
N ARG A 461 -34.41 56.75 8.23
CA ARG A 461 -35.68 57.46 8.19
C ARG A 461 -36.38 57.53 9.55
N LYS A 462 -36.35 56.47 10.37
CA LYS A 462 -36.91 56.51 11.75
C LYS A 462 -36.13 57.44 12.68
N ARG A 463 -34.77 57.49 12.52
CA ARG A 463 -33.94 58.43 13.31
C ARG A 463 -34.18 59.89 12.95
N LEU A 464 -34.37 60.19 11.67
CA LEU A 464 -34.71 61.56 11.22
C LEU A 464 -36.11 62.00 11.69
N ARG A 465 -37.12 61.12 11.72
CA ARG A 465 -38.47 61.42 12.26
C ARG A 465 -38.52 61.55 13.79
N LYS A 466 -37.51 61.15 14.51
CA LYS A 466 -37.42 61.36 15.98
C LYS A 466 -36.64 62.62 16.34
N ARG A 467 -36.04 63.32 15.37
CA ARG A 467 -35.30 64.56 15.56
C ARG A 467 -36.03 65.79 15.00
N ALA A 468 -37.12 65.62 14.28
CA ALA A 468 -38.11 66.60 13.93
C ALA A 468 -39.33 66.50 14.90
#